data_1877ff796daf1350c44f2143c8f7923e
#
_entry.id   1877ff796daf1350c44f2143c8f7923e
#
_cell.length_a   1.000
_cell.length_b   1.000
_cell.length_c   1.000
_cell.angle_alpha   90.00
_cell.angle_beta   90.00
_cell.angle_gamma   90.00
#
_symmetry.space_group_name_H-M   'P 1'
#
loop_
_entity.id
_entity.type
_entity.pdbx_description
1 polymer ?
#
loop_
_entity_poly.entity_id
_entity_poly.type
_entity_poly.pdbx_seq_one_letter_code
_entity_poly.pdbx_strand_id
1 'polypeptide(L)'
;MAAEQTHATSNSVRWAISSWKRREFNYGDADCCAFIAHVASELTGRDYRKFITYSSKDEAYGIIEAHGGFEALMDSVFEHQGEPRDGDPCLVKLPIVGEMMGIKLGNTVVCITEFGLSQMPDRYILKGWNLCQVQ
;
A
#
# COMPACT_ATOMS: atom_id res chain seq x y z
N MET A 1 -27.48 -3.86 -6.75
CA MET A 1 -26.97 -3.82 -6.51
C MET A 1 -26.14 -3.96 -6.05
N ALA A 2 -25.95 -3.90 -5.91
CA ALA A 2 -25.13 -3.86 -5.45
C ALA A 2 -24.32 -3.99 -5.22
N ALA A 3 -24.14 -3.98 -5.07
CA ALA A 3 -23.35 -4.04 -4.81
C ALA A 3 -22.50 -3.94 -4.95
N GLU A 4 -22.30 -3.63 -5.01
CA GLU A 4 -21.64 -3.47 -5.04
C GLU A 4 -20.62 -3.47 -4.90
N GLN A 5 -20.07 -3.59 -5.14
CA GLN A 5 -19.12 -3.70 -4.91
C GLN A 5 -18.33 -3.88 -4.03
N THR A 6 -17.85 -3.70 -3.94
CA THR A 6 -17.21 -3.90 -2.68
C THR A 6 -15.75 -4.22 -2.80
N HIS A 7 -15.29 -4.70 -3.89
CA HIS A 7 -13.94 -5.15 -4.07
C HIS A 7 -13.47 -4.88 -5.49
N ALA A 8 -12.26 -4.35 -5.62
CA ALA A 8 -11.70 -4.06 -6.92
C ALA A 8 -11.41 -5.34 -7.70
N THR A 9 -11.56 -5.29 -9.01
CA THR A 9 -11.19 -6.41 -9.87
C THR A 9 -9.67 -6.45 -10.02
N SER A 10 -9.14 -7.61 -10.36
CA SER A 10 -7.70 -7.75 -10.62
C SER A 10 -7.24 -6.81 -11.74
N ASN A 11 -8.09 -6.60 -12.75
CA ASN A 11 -7.74 -5.69 -13.84
C ASN A 11 -7.62 -4.24 -13.38
N SER A 12 -8.53 -3.80 -12.51
CA SER A 12 -8.46 -2.45 -11.95
C SER A 12 -7.20 -2.27 -11.13
N VAL A 13 -6.83 -3.27 -10.35
CA VAL A 13 -5.63 -3.23 -9.53
C VAL A 13 -4.39 -3.16 -10.41
N ARG A 14 -4.31 -4.00 -11.44
CA ARG A 14 -3.18 -4.00 -12.36
C ARG A 14 -3.04 -2.68 -13.08
N TRP A 15 -4.14 -2.07 -13.46
CA TRP A 15 -4.15 -0.76 -14.10
C TRP A 15 -3.57 0.31 -13.17
N ALA A 16 -4.05 0.34 -11.93
CA ALA A 16 -3.56 1.32 -10.96
C ALA A 16 -2.07 1.15 -10.68
N ILE A 17 -1.60 -0.09 -10.56
CA ILE A 17 -0.19 -0.37 -10.31
C ILE A 17 0.65 -0.03 -11.54
N SER A 18 0.14 -0.28 -12.74
CA SER A 18 0.93 -0.10 -13.96
C SER A 18 1.40 1.33 -14.16
N SER A 19 0.68 2.30 -13.62
CA SER A 19 1.07 3.71 -13.72
C SER A 19 2.37 4.00 -12.97
N TRP A 20 2.81 3.08 -12.12
CA TRP A 20 4.01 3.25 -11.30
C TRP A 20 5.26 2.59 -11.89
N LYS A 21 5.14 1.87 -12.98
CA LYS A 21 6.25 1.11 -13.53
C LYS A 21 7.47 1.95 -13.88
N ARG A 22 7.27 3.20 -14.25
CA ARG A 22 8.35 4.08 -14.70
C ARG A 22 8.67 5.19 -13.71
N ARG A 23 8.08 5.17 -12.53
CA ARG A 23 8.37 6.21 -11.55
C ARG A 23 9.68 5.88 -10.85
N GLU A 24 10.50 6.89 -10.69
CA GLU A 24 11.72 6.76 -9.92
C GLU A 24 11.39 6.92 -8.44
N PHE A 25 12.04 6.14 -7.62
CA PHE A 25 11.84 6.20 -6.17
C PHE A 25 12.18 7.59 -5.63
N ASN A 26 11.28 8.14 -4.81
CA ASN A 26 11.48 9.45 -4.22
C ASN A 26 10.57 9.59 -2.99
N TYR A 27 11.15 9.92 -1.85
CA TYR A 27 10.37 10.04 -0.62
C TYR A 27 9.32 11.13 -0.74
N GLY A 28 8.07 10.78 -0.34
CA GLY A 28 6.93 11.69 -0.37
C GLY A 28 6.20 11.72 -1.70
N ASP A 29 6.82 11.25 -2.76
CA ASP A 29 6.24 11.29 -4.11
C ASP A 29 6.13 9.90 -4.72
N ALA A 30 7.16 9.09 -4.57
CA ALA A 30 7.19 7.76 -5.18
C ALA A 30 7.90 6.77 -4.25
N ASP A 31 7.43 6.65 -3.02
CA ASP A 31 7.90 5.66 -2.06
C ASP A 31 6.77 4.68 -1.75
N CYS A 32 7.00 3.74 -0.83
CA CYS A 32 6.00 2.70 -0.56
C CYS A 32 4.71 3.26 0.03
N CYS A 33 4.78 4.28 0.87
CA CYS A 33 3.57 4.90 1.42
C CYS A 33 2.80 5.66 0.35
N ALA A 34 3.51 6.39 -0.50
CA ALA A 34 2.89 7.12 -1.60
C ALA A 34 2.25 6.15 -2.60
N PHE A 35 2.90 5.04 -2.86
CA PHE A 35 2.39 4.00 -3.76
C PHE A 35 1.06 3.45 -3.22
N ILE A 36 1.03 3.05 -1.96
CA ILE A 36 -0.19 2.52 -1.34
C ILE A 36 -1.29 3.56 -1.33
N ALA A 37 -0.95 4.79 -0.95
CA ALA A 37 -1.94 5.87 -0.88
C ALA A 37 -2.54 6.14 -2.26
N HIS A 38 -1.71 6.15 -3.30
CA HIS A 38 -2.17 6.38 -4.66
C HIS A 38 -3.11 5.27 -5.13
N VAL A 39 -2.70 4.02 -4.96
CA VAL A 39 -3.51 2.88 -5.40
C VAL A 39 -4.81 2.82 -4.61
N ALA A 40 -4.76 3.02 -3.30
CA ALA A 40 -5.96 3.02 -2.47
C ALA A 40 -6.92 4.14 -2.90
N SER A 41 -6.38 5.31 -3.22
CA SER A 41 -7.22 6.43 -3.67
C SER A 41 -7.90 6.11 -5.00
N GLU A 42 -7.15 5.51 -5.94
CA GLU A 42 -7.69 5.11 -7.24
C GLU A 42 -8.81 4.08 -7.10
N LEU A 43 -8.63 3.12 -6.23
CA LEU A 43 -9.59 2.02 -6.11
C LEU A 43 -10.83 2.35 -5.29
N THR A 44 -10.73 3.29 -4.37
CA THR A 44 -11.84 3.61 -3.48
C THR A 44 -12.52 4.94 -3.76
N GLY A 45 -11.83 5.84 -4.47
CA GLY A 45 -12.32 7.20 -4.66
C GLY A 45 -12.08 8.12 -3.47
N ARG A 46 -11.47 7.60 -2.39
CA ARG A 46 -11.11 8.43 -1.23
C ARG A 46 -9.70 8.92 -1.41
N ASP A 47 -9.37 10.06 -0.80
CA ASP A 47 -8.03 10.63 -0.91
C ASP A 47 -7.17 10.21 0.27
N TYR A 48 -6.35 9.19 0.05
CA TYR A 48 -5.39 8.74 1.06
C TYR A 48 -4.05 9.48 0.96
N ARG A 49 -3.84 10.25 -0.11
CA ARG A 49 -2.56 10.94 -0.32
C ARG A 49 -2.33 12.07 0.67
N LYS A 50 -3.38 12.57 1.29
CA LYS A 50 -3.26 13.63 2.29
C LYS A 50 -2.45 13.23 3.51
N PHE A 51 -2.21 11.92 3.69
CA PHE A 51 -1.38 11.44 4.78
C PHE A 51 0.11 11.51 4.46
N ILE A 52 0.46 11.83 3.21
CA ILE A 52 1.85 11.96 2.80
C ILE A 52 2.26 13.42 3.02
N THR A 53 2.92 13.68 4.15
CA THR A 53 3.26 15.04 4.56
C THR A 53 4.77 15.24 4.68
N TYR A 54 5.56 14.36 4.08
CA TYR A 54 7.01 14.37 4.17
C TYR A 54 7.63 14.43 2.78
N SER A 55 8.89 14.83 2.73
CA SER A 55 9.63 14.88 1.47
C SER A 55 11.05 14.33 1.59
N SER A 56 11.38 13.68 2.72
CA SER A 56 12.69 13.08 2.89
C SER A 56 12.56 11.78 3.66
N LYS A 57 13.62 10.97 3.60
CA LYS A 57 13.69 9.71 4.33
C LYS A 57 13.55 9.93 5.83
N ASP A 58 14.26 10.92 6.36
CA ASP A 58 14.24 11.18 7.80
C ASP A 58 12.86 11.60 8.28
N GLU A 59 12.17 12.43 7.50
CA GLU A 59 10.79 12.83 7.81
C GLU A 59 9.85 11.65 7.77
N ALA A 60 10.00 10.80 6.76
CA ALA A 60 9.15 9.61 6.62
C ALA A 60 9.30 8.68 7.81
N TYR A 61 10.53 8.36 8.17
CA TYR A 61 10.78 7.47 9.32
C TYR A 61 10.38 8.11 10.64
N GLY A 62 10.50 9.43 10.74
CA GLY A 62 10.02 10.16 11.91
C GLY A 62 8.51 9.99 12.11
N ILE A 63 7.75 10.06 11.03
CA ILE A 63 6.30 9.86 11.09
C ILE A 63 5.98 8.41 11.48
N ILE A 64 6.67 7.45 10.91
CA ILE A 64 6.47 6.04 11.22
C ILE A 64 6.76 5.79 12.70
N GLU A 65 7.86 6.31 13.22
CA GLU A 65 8.20 6.17 14.63
C GLU A 65 7.19 6.86 15.54
N ALA A 66 6.73 8.03 15.15
CA ALA A 66 5.76 8.77 15.94
C ALA A 66 4.44 8.02 16.11
N HIS A 67 4.11 7.16 15.15
CA HIS A 67 2.91 6.32 15.23
C HIS A 67 3.16 4.99 15.94
N GLY A 68 4.42 4.65 16.20
CA GLY A 68 4.76 3.38 16.84
C GLY A 68 5.16 2.28 15.87
N GLY A 69 5.50 2.62 14.64
CA GLY A 69 5.94 1.67 13.63
C GLY A 69 5.01 1.60 12.43
N PHE A 70 5.36 0.81 11.44
CA PHE A 70 4.57 0.68 10.21
C PHE A 70 3.17 0.15 10.48
N GLU A 71 3.05 -0.87 11.31
CA GLU A 71 1.75 -1.46 11.60
C GLU A 71 0.80 -0.45 12.23
N ALA A 72 1.29 0.30 13.21
CA ALA A 72 0.48 1.31 13.88
C ALA A 72 0.09 2.44 12.92
N LEU A 73 1.00 2.83 12.04
CA LEU A 73 0.71 3.83 11.03
C LEU A 73 -0.40 3.34 10.09
N MET A 74 -0.30 2.10 9.61
CA MET A 74 -1.31 1.53 8.72
C MET A 74 -2.66 1.42 9.42
N ASP A 75 -2.66 1.05 10.71
CA ASP A 75 -3.90 0.99 11.50
C ASP A 75 -4.57 2.37 11.60
N SER A 76 -3.78 3.43 11.60
CA SER A 76 -4.34 4.79 11.68
C SER A 76 -4.91 5.26 10.36
N VAL A 77 -4.47 4.69 9.24
CA VAL A 77 -4.90 5.10 7.90
C VAL A 77 -6.03 4.22 7.38
N PHE A 78 -5.97 2.92 7.64
CA PHE A 78 -6.94 1.94 7.12
C PHE A 78 -7.72 1.32 8.27
N GLU A 79 -9.04 1.41 8.20
CA GLU A 79 -9.91 1.05 9.32
C GLU A 79 -10.13 -0.45 9.51
N HIS A 80 -10.06 -1.22 8.45
CA HIS A 80 -10.49 -2.62 8.50
C HIS A 80 -9.33 -3.57 8.27
N GLN A 81 -8.90 -4.22 9.33
CA GLN A 81 -7.90 -5.28 9.23
C GLN A 81 -8.56 -6.54 8.70
N GLY A 82 -7.84 -7.31 7.91
CA GLY A 82 -8.35 -8.57 7.41
C GLY A 82 -7.41 -9.21 6.40
N GLU A 83 -7.80 -10.39 5.94
CA GLU A 83 -7.09 -11.08 4.89
C GLU A 83 -7.05 -10.21 3.65
N PRO A 84 -5.87 -9.84 3.13
CA PRO A 84 -5.84 -8.93 1.99
C PRO A 84 -6.31 -9.61 0.71
N ARG A 85 -7.11 -8.88 -0.04
CA ARG A 85 -7.59 -9.28 -1.36
C ARG A 85 -6.82 -8.45 -2.39
N ASP A 86 -7.00 -8.76 -3.66
CA ASP A 86 -6.33 -7.99 -4.71
C ASP A 86 -6.64 -6.51 -4.55
N GLY A 87 -5.59 -5.71 -4.50
CA GLY A 87 -5.69 -4.27 -4.32
C GLY A 87 -5.58 -3.80 -2.87
N ASP A 88 -5.68 -4.70 -1.91
CA ASP A 88 -5.63 -4.33 -0.50
C ASP A 88 -4.18 -4.09 -0.05
N PRO A 89 -3.97 -3.08 0.81
CA PRO A 89 -2.64 -2.84 1.37
C PRO A 89 -2.26 -3.91 2.39
N CYS A 90 -0.97 -4.20 2.46
CA CYS A 90 -0.47 -5.14 3.43
C CYS A 90 0.94 -4.79 3.86
N LEU A 91 1.29 -5.29 5.03
CA LEU A 91 2.62 -5.15 5.60
C LEU A 91 3.34 -6.47 5.41
N VAL A 92 4.53 -6.42 4.83
CA VAL A 92 5.36 -7.60 4.63
C VAL A 92 6.64 -7.45 5.43
N LYS A 93 7.22 -8.58 5.82
CA LYS A 93 8.51 -8.57 6.48
C LYS A 93 9.45 -9.52 5.74
N LEU A 94 10.51 -8.95 5.22
CA LEU A 94 11.51 -9.68 4.47
C LEU A 94 12.73 -9.96 5.35
N PRO A 95 13.44 -11.07 5.12
CA PRO A 95 14.52 -11.49 6.01
C PRO A 95 15.63 -10.45 6.22
N ILE A 96 15.99 -9.71 5.20
CA ILE A 96 17.11 -8.77 5.30
C ILE A 96 16.63 -7.33 5.32
N VAL A 97 15.69 -7.03 4.44
CA VAL A 97 15.20 -5.67 4.24
C VAL A 97 14.35 -5.18 5.42
N GLY A 98 13.66 -6.10 6.07
CA GLY A 98 12.76 -5.75 7.16
C GLY A 98 11.34 -5.49 6.68
N GLU A 99 10.66 -4.61 7.39
CA GLU A 99 9.25 -4.33 7.10
C GLU A 99 9.09 -3.34 5.96
N MET A 100 8.10 -3.59 5.12
CA MET A 100 7.70 -2.63 4.10
C MET A 100 6.25 -2.87 3.72
N MET A 101 5.67 -1.92 3.05
CA MET A 101 4.26 -1.97 2.69
C MET A 101 4.09 -2.24 1.21
N GLY A 102 3.01 -2.92 0.85
CA GLY A 102 2.74 -3.24 -0.54
C GLY A 102 1.26 -3.46 -0.79
N ILE A 103 0.97 -3.89 -2.00
CA ILE A 103 -0.39 -4.14 -2.47
C ILE A 103 -0.50 -5.60 -2.87
N LYS A 104 -1.51 -6.27 -2.35
CA LYS A 104 -1.76 -7.68 -2.69
C LYS A 104 -2.21 -7.79 -4.14
N LEU A 105 -1.65 -8.74 -4.87
CA LEU A 105 -2.06 -9.03 -6.23
C LEU A 105 -1.82 -10.51 -6.51
N GLY A 106 -2.89 -11.27 -6.62
CA GLY A 106 -2.80 -12.72 -6.77
C GLY A 106 -2.12 -13.34 -5.56
N ASN A 107 -1.10 -14.13 -5.78
CA ASN A 107 -0.34 -14.74 -4.70
C ASN A 107 0.98 -13.99 -4.42
N THR A 108 1.03 -12.71 -4.78
CA THR A 108 2.21 -11.88 -4.56
C THR A 108 1.81 -10.58 -3.88
N VAL A 109 2.83 -9.84 -3.43
CA VAL A 109 2.68 -8.48 -2.96
C VAL A 109 3.56 -7.60 -3.83
N VAL A 110 2.99 -6.53 -4.36
CA VAL A 110 3.74 -5.57 -5.18
C VAL A 110 4.17 -4.43 -4.28
N CYS A 111 5.46 -4.15 -4.28
CA CYS A 111 6.05 -3.08 -3.48
C CYS A 111 6.85 -2.16 -4.38
N ILE A 112 7.04 -0.92 -3.96
CA ILE A 112 7.98 -0.04 -4.64
C ILE A 112 9.22 0.11 -3.76
N THR A 113 10.39 -0.06 -4.36
CA THR A 113 11.66 0.04 -3.67
C THR A 113 12.53 1.03 -4.43
N GLU A 114 13.72 1.29 -3.90
CA GLU A 114 14.68 2.13 -4.60
C GLU A 114 15.01 1.62 -6.00
N PHE A 115 14.74 0.34 -6.25
CA PHE A 115 15.01 -0.29 -7.55
C PHE A 115 13.75 -0.39 -8.42
N GLY A 116 12.64 0.20 -8.00
CA GLY A 116 11.39 0.21 -8.75
C GLY A 116 10.37 -0.76 -8.19
N LEU A 117 9.38 -1.10 -9.00
CA LEU A 117 8.35 -2.05 -8.59
C LEU A 117 8.94 -3.44 -8.47
N SER A 118 8.61 -4.12 -7.38
CA SER A 118 9.07 -5.47 -7.10
C SER A 118 7.91 -6.31 -6.62
N GLN A 119 7.97 -7.61 -6.87
CA GLN A 119 6.95 -8.54 -6.40
C GLN A 119 7.58 -9.53 -5.44
N MET A 120 6.87 -9.84 -4.37
CA MET A 120 7.30 -10.78 -3.35
C MET A 120 6.22 -11.80 -3.12
N PRO A 121 6.57 -13.03 -2.71
CA PRO A 121 5.55 -14.02 -2.37
C PRO A 121 4.69 -13.55 -1.20
N ASP A 122 3.41 -13.89 -1.24
CA ASP A 122 2.47 -13.46 -0.22
C ASP A 122 2.71 -14.13 1.14
N ARG A 123 3.57 -15.16 1.19
CA ARG A 123 3.92 -15.78 2.47
C ARG A 123 4.66 -14.83 3.41
N TYR A 124 5.17 -13.72 2.91
CA TYR A 124 5.85 -12.73 3.74
C TYR A 124 4.90 -11.72 4.38
N ILE A 125 3.60 -11.83 4.11
CA ILE A 125 2.62 -10.91 4.69
C ILE A 125 2.50 -11.14 6.19
N LEU A 126 2.65 -10.07 6.96
CA LEU A 126 2.38 -10.08 8.39
C LEU A 126 0.94 -9.71 8.68
N LYS A 127 0.39 -8.76 7.93
CA LYS A 127 -0.91 -8.21 8.22
C LYS A 127 -1.46 -7.53 6.97
N GLY A 128 -2.78 -7.56 6.82
CA GLY A 128 -3.46 -6.90 5.72
C GLY A 128 -4.59 -6.02 6.20
N TRP A 129 -5.01 -5.10 5.35
CA TRP A 129 -6.13 -4.21 5.60
C TRP A 129 -7.03 -4.24 4.39
N ASN A 130 -8.32 -4.40 4.60
CA ASN A 130 -9.27 -4.43 3.51
C ASN A 130 -9.72 -3.01 3.16
N LEU A 131 -9.57 -2.64 1.91
CA LEU A 131 -10.08 -1.37 1.43
C LEU A 131 -11.59 -1.44 1.38
N CYS A 132 -12.23 -0.45 1.95
CA CYS A 132 -13.67 -0.37 1.98
C CYS A 132 -14.13 0.35 0.72
N GLN A 133 -14.66 -0.41 -0.21
CA GLN A 133 -15.24 0.17 -1.41
C GLN A 133 -16.58 0.72 -1.05
N VAL A 134 -16.81 1.92 -1.39
CA VAL A 134 -18.03 2.51 -0.99
C VAL A 134 -19.20 1.93 -1.65
N GLN A 135 -20.17 1.82 -0.91
CA GLN A 135 -21.43 1.42 -1.36
C GLN A 135 -22.22 2.56 -1.92
#